data_8074026e79107fd7a2e19ba8996e668c
#
_entry.id   8074026e79107fd7a2e19ba8996e668c
#
_cell.length_a   1.000
_cell.length_b   1.000
_cell.length_c   1.000
_cell.angle_alpha   90.00
_cell.angle_beta   90.00
_cell.angle_gamma   90.00
#
_symmetry.space_group_name_H-M   'P 1'
#
loop_
_entity.id
_entity.type
_entity.pdbx_description
1 polymer ?
#
loop_
_entity_poly.entity_id
_entity_poly.type
_entity_poly.pdbx_seq_one_letter_code
_entity_poly.pdbx_strand_id
1 'polypeptide(L)'
;RSWSTGLFWALFGPLMMGGILIMIGSSVRDEIDKPLNLPVQYAENAPNLIRFLEQHEVVIEPAPADPEAAVKRGEVNVVLIIPEEYAEDFSASQSATVRLVLDNSRQSAQVDINRIENLLEGYSAYLGRLRLIVRGVSPEVIEAVKIEEMDVSTPQSRATLFVSFLPYFIIFAIFNGAAPIVTDTTAGERE
;
A
#
# COMPACT_ATOMS: atom_id res chain seq x y z
N ARG A 1 -20.83 -24.32 37.89
CA ARG A 1 -19.37 -24.04 37.60
C ARG A 1 -19.03 -24.05 36.09
N SER A 2 -19.95 -24.45 35.20
CA SER A 2 -19.74 -24.53 33.74
C SER A 2 -20.14 -23.27 32.96
N TRP A 3 -20.90 -22.36 33.54
CA TRP A 3 -21.40 -21.15 32.86
C TRP A 3 -20.27 -20.14 32.51
N SER A 4 -19.29 -20.00 33.41
CA SER A 4 -18.13 -19.13 33.19
C SER A 4 -17.23 -19.59 32.03
N THR A 5 -17.11 -20.89 31.83
CA THR A 5 -16.31 -21.48 30.75
C THR A 5 -17.00 -21.29 29.40
N GLY A 6 -18.33 -21.48 29.34
CA GLY A 6 -19.09 -21.24 28.10
C GLY A 6 -19.08 -19.75 27.68
N LEU A 7 -19.22 -18.82 28.65
CA LEU A 7 -19.16 -17.40 28.42
C LEU A 7 -17.75 -16.96 27.94
N PHE A 8 -16.70 -17.54 28.52
CA PHE A 8 -15.32 -17.29 28.13
C PHE A 8 -15.08 -17.68 26.66
N TRP A 9 -15.49 -18.86 26.25
CA TRP A 9 -15.33 -19.33 24.87
C TRP A 9 -16.19 -18.55 23.87
N ALA A 10 -17.39 -18.11 24.25
CA ALA A 10 -18.26 -17.30 23.41
C ALA A 10 -17.68 -15.91 23.15
N LEU A 11 -16.97 -15.32 24.13
CA LEU A 11 -16.31 -14.01 23.98
C LEU A 11 -14.90 -14.10 23.37
N PHE A 12 -14.22 -15.24 23.54
CA PHE A 12 -12.86 -15.43 23.07
C PHE A 12 -12.74 -15.31 21.55
N GLY A 13 -13.70 -15.88 20.80
CA GLY A 13 -13.72 -15.83 19.35
C GLY A 13 -13.78 -14.40 18.79
N PRO A 14 -14.77 -13.57 19.15
CA PRO A 14 -14.85 -12.18 18.72
C PRO A 14 -13.64 -11.33 19.15
N LEU A 15 -13.11 -11.54 20.37
CA LEU A 15 -11.93 -10.83 20.86
C LEU A 15 -10.67 -11.20 20.07
N MET A 16 -10.46 -12.49 19.79
CA MET A 16 -9.34 -12.95 18.96
C MET A 16 -9.43 -12.39 17.53
N MET A 17 -10.64 -12.42 16.95
CA MET A 17 -10.85 -11.89 15.59
C MET A 17 -10.62 -10.36 15.55
N GLY A 18 -11.12 -9.63 16.55
CA GLY A 18 -10.85 -8.21 16.71
C GLY A 18 -9.36 -7.90 16.86
N GLY A 19 -8.65 -8.71 17.67
CA GLY A 19 -7.20 -8.61 17.83
C GLY A 19 -6.44 -8.88 16.51
N ILE A 20 -6.85 -9.87 15.75
CA ILE A 20 -6.26 -10.19 14.44
C ILE A 20 -6.50 -9.02 13.45
N LEU A 21 -7.71 -8.47 13.40
CA LEU A 21 -8.02 -7.34 12.52
C LEU A 21 -7.22 -6.08 12.90
N ILE A 22 -7.05 -5.81 14.19
CA ILE A 22 -6.21 -4.70 14.66
C ILE A 22 -4.75 -4.95 14.30
N MET A 23 -4.25 -6.18 14.50
CA MET A 23 -2.88 -6.56 14.16
C MET A 23 -2.61 -6.45 12.65
N ILE A 24 -3.53 -6.92 11.80
CA ILE A 24 -3.43 -6.74 10.34
C ILE A 24 -3.45 -5.26 9.98
N GLY A 25 -4.37 -4.49 10.57
CA GLY A 25 -4.46 -3.05 10.32
C GLY A 25 -3.22 -2.27 10.76
N SER A 26 -2.59 -2.63 11.88
CA SER A 26 -1.31 -2.03 12.30
C SER A 26 -0.15 -2.43 11.39
N SER A 27 -0.07 -3.70 11.00
CA SER A 27 0.98 -4.19 10.09
C SER A 27 0.94 -3.51 8.72
N VAL A 28 -0.27 -3.27 8.18
CA VAL A 28 -0.44 -2.52 6.92
C VAL A 28 -0.02 -1.06 7.09
N ARG A 29 -0.35 -0.44 8.22
CA ARG A 29 0.06 0.93 8.52
C ARG A 29 1.57 1.05 8.67
N ASP A 30 2.18 0.14 9.42
CA ASP A 30 3.64 0.09 9.63
C ASP A 30 4.40 -0.09 8.30
N GLU A 31 3.83 -0.80 7.32
CA GLU A 31 4.42 -0.96 5.99
C GLU A 31 4.34 0.32 5.15
N ILE A 32 3.23 1.06 5.26
CA ILE A 32 3.04 2.34 4.55
C ILE A 32 3.94 3.44 5.14
N ASP A 33 4.16 3.43 6.45
CA ASP A 33 4.95 4.44 7.17
C ASP A 33 6.47 4.18 7.11
N LYS A 34 6.91 3.03 6.54
CA LYS A 34 8.34 2.78 6.34
C LYS A 34 8.93 3.76 5.32
N PRO A 35 10.13 4.28 5.59
CA PRO A 35 10.86 5.04 4.58
C PRO A 35 11.08 4.17 3.35
N LEU A 36 10.80 4.73 2.19
CA LEU A 36 10.94 4.03 0.92
C LEU A 36 12.39 4.12 0.45
N ASN A 37 13.12 3.02 0.52
CA ASN A 37 14.49 2.96 0.02
C ASN A 37 14.47 2.75 -1.49
N LEU A 38 15.06 3.68 -2.23
CA LEU A 38 15.13 3.64 -3.69
C LEU A 38 16.59 3.65 -4.14
N PRO A 39 17.09 2.52 -4.64
CA PRO A 39 18.35 2.48 -5.34
C PRO A 39 18.27 3.26 -6.65
N VAL A 40 19.19 4.22 -6.85
CA VAL A 40 19.23 5.10 -8.03
C VAL A 40 20.58 4.99 -8.69
N GLN A 41 20.58 4.77 -10.01
CA GLN A 41 21.76 4.80 -10.84
C GLN A 41 21.83 6.15 -11.58
N TYR A 42 22.98 6.80 -11.52
CA TYR A 42 23.25 8.12 -12.13
C TYR A 42 22.36 9.24 -11.57
N ALA A 43 22.22 9.28 -10.24
CA ALA A 43 21.41 10.30 -9.55
C ALA A 43 21.83 11.74 -9.88
N GLU A 44 23.11 11.95 -10.21
CA GLU A 44 23.70 13.23 -10.61
C GLU A 44 23.08 13.83 -11.89
N ASN A 45 22.48 13.01 -12.75
CA ASN A 45 21.85 13.49 -13.99
C ASN A 45 20.52 14.22 -13.76
N ALA A 46 19.88 14.03 -12.57
CA ALA A 46 18.59 14.62 -12.25
C ALA A 46 18.49 15.17 -10.82
N PRO A 47 19.31 16.16 -10.42
CA PRO A 47 19.36 16.64 -9.03
C PRO A 47 18.02 17.19 -8.53
N ASN A 48 17.19 17.74 -9.41
CA ASN A 48 15.87 18.25 -9.04
C ASN A 48 14.87 17.10 -8.76
N LEU A 49 14.93 16.01 -9.51
CA LEU A 49 14.11 14.82 -9.28
C LEU A 49 14.53 14.15 -7.96
N ILE A 50 15.83 13.99 -7.73
CA ILE A 50 16.35 13.43 -6.47
C ILE A 50 15.86 14.24 -5.27
N ARG A 51 16.01 15.56 -5.30
CA ARG A 51 15.52 16.42 -4.22
C ARG A 51 14.01 16.29 -4.00
N PHE A 52 13.24 16.19 -5.07
CA PHE A 52 11.80 15.98 -4.98
C PHE A 52 11.47 14.65 -4.27
N LEU A 53 12.15 13.58 -4.64
CA LEU A 53 11.95 12.27 -4.01
C LEU A 53 12.33 12.29 -2.52
N GLU A 54 13.47 12.89 -2.17
CA GLU A 54 13.90 13.06 -0.77
C GLU A 54 12.88 13.87 0.06
N GLN A 55 12.27 14.90 -0.53
CA GLN A 55 11.22 15.70 0.13
C GLN A 55 9.93 14.89 0.39
N HIS A 56 9.76 13.77 -0.32
CA HIS A 56 8.63 12.85 -0.15
C HIS A 56 9.02 11.55 0.59
N GLU A 57 10.00 11.65 1.50
CA GLU A 57 10.43 10.56 2.40
C GLU A 57 10.99 9.33 1.66
N VAL A 58 11.57 9.54 0.46
CA VAL A 58 12.32 8.51 -0.25
C VAL A 58 13.78 8.62 0.13
N VAL A 59 14.34 7.53 0.62
CA VAL A 59 15.77 7.41 0.92
C VAL A 59 16.49 6.94 -0.34
N ILE A 60 17.36 7.79 -0.86
CA ILE A 60 18.13 7.47 -2.06
C ILE A 60 19.37 6.64 -1.68
N GLU A 61 19.48 5.48 -2.29
CA GLU A 61 20.63 4.56 -2.10
C GLU A 61 21.38 4.37 -3.42
N PRO A 62 22.68 4.03 -3.37
CA PRO A 62 23.41 3.69 -4.60
C PRO A 62 22.84 2.41 -5.21
N ALA A 63 22.65 2.42 -6.52
CA ALA A 63 22.15 1.25 -7.23
C ALA A 63 23.20 0.12 -7.26
N PRO A 64 22.78 -1.16 -7.26
CA PRO A 64 23.64 -2.29 -7.49
C PRO A 64 24.29 -2.23 -8.88
N ALA A 65 25.43 -2.88 -9.06
CA ALA A 65 26.18 -2.88 -10.32
C ALA A 65 25.37 -3.49 -11.49
N ASP A 66 24.52 -4.48 -11.21
CA ASP A 66 23.59 -5.07 -12.16
C ASP A 66 22.16 -4.95 -11.60
N PRO A 67 21.43 -3.86 -11.94
CA PRO A 67 20.09 -3.61 -11.44
C PRO A 67 19.08 -4.71 -11.80
N GLU A 68 19.16 -5.22 -13.04
CA GLU A 68 18.21 -6.25 -13.50
C GLU A 68 18.38 -7.56 -12.74
N ALA A 69 19.63 -8.00 -12.55
CA ALA A 69 19.91 -9.21 -11.80
C ALA A 69 19.54 -9.07 -10.33
N ALA A 70 19.76 -7.91 -9.71
CA ALA A 70 19.40 -7.64 -8.32
C ALA A 70 17.88 -7.67 -8.09
N VAL A 71 17.10 -7.07 -9.00
CA VAL A 71 15.64 -7.13 -8.96
C VAL A 71 15.14 -8.56 -9.17
N LYS A 72 15.67 -9.29 -10.15
CA LYS A 72 15.32 -10.71 -10.40
C LYS A 72 15.62 -11.62 -9.21
N ARG A 73 16.74 -11.38 -8.49
CA ARG A 73 17.08 -12.13 -7.26
C ARG A 73 16.26 -11.68 -6.04
N GLY A 74 15.59 -10.54 -6.13
CA GLY A 74 14.81 -9.99 -5.06
C GLY A 74 15.62 -9.31 -3.95
N GLU A 75 16.82 -8.90 -4.26
CA GLU A 75 17.69 -8.11 -3.37
C GLU A 75 17.13 -6.70 -3.18
N VAL A 76 16.52 -6.16 -4.23
CA VAL A 76 15.81 -4.87 -4.24
C VAL A 76 14.47 -5.02 -4.95
N ASN A 77 13.49 -4.20 -4.60
CA ASN A 77 12.15 -4.25 -5.17
C ASN A 77 12.04 -3.46 -6.48
N VAL A 78 12.75 -2.34 -6.55
CA VAL A 78 12.74 -1.42 -7.69
C VAL A 78 14.08 -0.69 -7.77
N VAL A 79 14.54 -0.37 -8.97
CA VAL A 79 15.73 0.46 -9.21
C VAL A 79 15.37 1.54 -10.21
N LEU A 80 15.74 2.79 -9.92
CA LEU A 80 15.58 3.91 -10.83
C LEU A 80 16.90 4.16 -11.58
N ILE A 81 16.85 4.18 -12.91
CA ILE A 81 17.99 4.51 -13.76
C ILE A 81 17.70 5.83 -14.46
N ILE A 82 18.61 6.78 -14.33
CA ILE A 82 18.52 8.11 -14.94
C ILE A 82 19.57 8.23 -16.05
N PRO A 83 19.19 8.10 -17.32
CA PRO A 83 20.12 8.19 -18.44
C PRO A 83 20.82 9.56 -18.52
N GLU A 84 21.97 9.64 -19.19
CA GLU A 84 22.70 10.89 -19.39
C GLU A 84 21.89 11.92 -20.19
N GLU A 85 21.08 11.46 -21.14
CA GLU A 85 20.23 12.27 -21.99
C GLU A 85 19.14 13.03 -21.20
N TYR A 86 18.83 12.57 -19.97
CA TYR A 86 17.82 13.21 -19.11
C TYR A 86 18.07 14.71 -18.91
N ALA A 87 19.31 15.09 -18.61
CA ALA A 87 19.66 16.48 -18.34
C ALA A 87 19.49 17.37 -19.58
N GLU A 88 19.83 16.88 -20.77
CA GLU A 88 19.68 17.58 -22.03
C GLU A 88 18.21 17.76 -22.40
N ASP A 89 17.44 16.68 -22.41
CA ASP A 89 16.00 16.70 -22.68
C ASP A 89 15.24 17.62 -21.71
N PHE A 90 15.58 17.51 -20.41
CA PHE A 90 14.96 18.33 -19.39
C PHE A 90 15.22 19.82 -19.60
N SER A 91 16.47 20.19 -19.91
CA SER A 91 16.87 21.60 -20.18
C SER A 91 16.25 22.15 -21.46
N ALA A 92 16.08 21.30 -22.48
CA ALA A 92 15.39 21.62 -23.74
C ALA A 92 13.85 21.70 -23.58
N SER A 93 13.32 21.51 -22.37
CA SER A 93 11.88 21.44 -22.09
C SER A 93 11.17 20.30 -22.86
N GLN A 94 11.91 19.27 -23.24
CA GLN A 94 11.40 18.05 -23.81
C GLN A 94 10.99 17.05 -22.71
N SER A 95 10.40 15.92 -23.11
CA SER A 95 10.10 14.81 -22.21
C SER A 95 11.38 14.06 -21.88
N ALA A 96 11.90 14.24 -20.68
CA ALA A 96 13.05 13.49 -20.19
C ALA A 96 12.60 12.11 -19.69
N THR A 97 13.32 11.07 -20.11
CA THR A 97 12.98 9.67 -19.81
C THR A 97 13.77 9.16 -18.61
N VAL A 98 13.10 8.49 -17.69
CA VAL A 98 13.71 7.67 -16.64
C VAL A 98 13.29 6.22 -16.85
N ARG A 99 14.09 5.27 -16.36
CA ARG A 99 13.79 3.83 -16.47
C ARG A 99 13.61 3.25 -15.07
N LEU A 100 12.49 2.55 -14.86
CA LEU A 100 12.27 1.74 -13.67
C LEU A 100 12.54 0.28 -14.01
N VAL A 101 13.46 -0.33 -13.26
CA VAL A 101 13.68 -1.78 -13.29
C VAL A 101 12.90 -2.35 -12.13
N LEU A 102 11.93 -3.20 -12.42
CA LEU A 102 10.99 -3.76 -11.45
C LEU A 102 10.54 -5.17 -11.87
N ASP A 103 9.99 -5.93 -10.92
CA ASP A 103 9.40 -7.24 -11.17
C ASP A 103 7.93 -7.23 -10.72
N ASN A 104 7.02 -7.07 -11.67
CA ASN A 104 5.57 -7.04 -11.44
C ASN A 104 4.99 -8.38 -10.95
N SER A 105 5.73 -9.47 -11.05
CA SER A 105 5.27 -10.77 -10.55
C SER A 105 5.34 -10.89 -9.03
N ARG A 106 6.11 -10.00 -8.37
CA ARG A 106 6.35 -10.03 -6.94
C ARG A 106 5.34 -9.17 -6.18
N GLN A 107 4.37 -9.83 -5.57
CA GLN A 107 3.31 -9.14 -4.82
C GLN A 107 3.85 -8.31 -3.63
N SER A 108 4.94 -8.73 -3.01
CA SER A 108 5.59 -7.99 -1.91
C SER A 108 6.23 -6.67 -2.36
N ALA A 109 6.58 -6.52 -3.63
CA ALA A 109 7.19 -5.31 -4.19
C ALA A 109 6.16 -4.28 -4.67
N GLN A 110 4.89 -4.68 -4.85
CA GLN A 110 3.86 -3.83 -5.47
C GLN A 110 3.61 -2.52 -4.72
N VAL A 111 3.70 -2.52 -3.39
CA VAL A 111 3.50 -1.29 -2.60
C VAL A 111 4.58 -0.27 -2.92
N ASP A 112 5.85 -0.70 -2.94
CA ASP A 112 6.99 0.16 -3.23
C ASP A 112 6.96 0.66 -4.69
N ILE A 113 6.66 -0.25 -5.63
CA ILE A 113 6.53 0.06 -7.06
C ILE A 113 5.47 1.14 -7.26
N ASN A 114 4.26 0.94 -6.73
CA ASN A 114 3.16 1.89 -6.87
C ASN A 114 3.49 3.25 -6.22
N ARG A 115 4.19 3.27 -5.07
CA ARG A 115 4.62 4.52 -4.43
C ARG A 115 5.58 5.30 -5.32
N ILE A 116 6.58 4.62 -5.91
CA ILE A 116 7.55 5.27 -6.80
C ILE A 116 6.89 5.75 -8.09
N GLU A 117 6.06 4.94 -8.73
CA GLU A 117 5.33 5.33 -9.93
C GLU A 117 4.47 6.58 -9.68
N ASN A 118 3.68 6.59 -8.59
CA ASN A 118 2.85 7.74 -8.22
C ASN A 118 3.69 9.01 -7.95
N LEU A 119 4.86 8.88 -7.32
CA LEU A 119 5.76 10.02 -7.09
C LEU A 119 6.33 10.56 -8.39
N LEU A 120 6.76 9.69 -9.31
CA LEU A 120 7.29 10.08 -10.61
C LEU A 120 6.21 10.73 -11.50
N GLU A 121 5.00 10.19 -11.50
CA GLU A 121 3.84 10.77 -12.18
C GLU A 121 3.47 12.13 -11.58
N GLY A 122 3.45 12.24 -10.25
CA GLY A 122 3.23 13.50 -9.54
C GLY A 122 4.26 14.56 -9.89
N TYR A 123 5.55 14.17 -9.94
CA TYR A 123 6.63 15.06 -10.37
C TYR A 123 6.46 15.53 -11.82
N SER A 124 6.15 14.59 -12.72
CA SER A 124 5.89 14.88 -14.14
C SER A 124 4.72 15.84 -14.32
N ALA A 125 3.61 15.61 -13.62
CA ALA A 125 2.43 16.46 -13.65
C ALA A 125 2.74 17.87 -13.09
N TYR A 126 3.47 17.95 -11.98
CA TYR A 126 3.91 19.21 -11.40
C TYR A 126 4.75 20.03 -12.38
N LEU A 127 5.77 19.42 -12.98
CA LEU A 127 6.61 20.08 -13.99
C LEU A 127 5.82 20.48 -15.24
N GLY A 128 4.91 19.63 -15.70
CA GLY A 128 4.04 19.94 -16.83
C GLY A 128 3.22 21.19 -16.58
N ARG A 129 2.60 21.34 -15.42
CA ARG A 129 1.86 22.53 -15.00
C ARG A 129 2.75 23.77 -14.94
N LEU A 130 3.95 23.66 -14.36
CA LEU A 130 4.90 24.77 -14.33
C LEU A 130 5.31 25.24 -15.73
N ARG A 131 5.58 24.30 -16.66
CA ARG A 131 5.93 24.62 -18.05
C ARG A 131 4.80 25.35 -18.78
N LEU A 132 3.53 25.01 -18.50
CA LEU A 132 2.38 25.70 -19.06
C LEU A 132 2.28 27.13 -18.51
N ILE A 133 2.39 27.31 -17.22
CA ILE A 133 2.34 28.64 -16.56
C ILE A 133 3.41 29.58 -17.13
N VAL A 134 4.65 29.10 -17.26
CA VAL A 134 5.76 29.90 -17.84
C VAL A 134 5.48 30.31 -19.28
N ARG A 135 4.72 29.49 -20.02
CA ARG A 135 4.31 29.79 -21.41
C ARG A 135 3.02 30.63 -21.49
N GLY A 136 2.47 31.08 -20.35
CA GLY A 136 1.22 31.84 -20.28
C GLY A 136 -0.03 31.04 -20.60
N VAL A 137 0.05 29.72 -20.52
CA VAL A 137 -1.09 28.79 -20.73
C VAL A 137 -1.64 28.39 -19.38
N SER A 138 -2.97 28.47 -19.21
CA SER A 138 -3.61 27.99 -17.99
C SER A 138 -3.46 26.46 -17.88
N PRO A 139 -3.01 25.92 -16.72
CA PRO A 139 -2.96 24.46 -16.51
C PRO A 139 -4.30 23.76 -16.65
N GLU A 140 -5.41 24.47 -16.50
CA GLU A 140 -6.77 23.94 -16.68
C GLU A 140 -7.03 23.43 -18.11
N VAL A 141 -6.24 23.87 -19.09
CA VAL A 141 -6.37 23.39 -20.48
C VAL A 141 -6.09 21.90 -20.61
N ILE A 142 -5.28 21.34 -19.74
CA ILE A 142 -4.99 19.88 -19.74
C ILE A 142 -6.00 19.08 -18.90
N GLU A 143 -6.83 19.75 -18.08
CA GLU A 143 -7.89 19.10 -17.29
C GLU A 143 -9.21 19.15 -18.08
N ALA A 144 -9.38 18.25 -19.06
CA ALA A 144 -10.60 18.18 -19.85
C ALA A 144 -11.85 17.80 -19.04
N VAL A 145 -11.66 17.13 -17.91
CA VAL A 145 -12.72 16.72 -16.98
C VAL A 145 -12.22 16.87 -15.55
N LYS A 146 -12.94 17.63 -14.75
CA LYS A 146 -12.75 17.71 -13.30
C LYS A 146 -13.67 16.71 -12.62
N ILE A 147 -13.10 15.79 -11.88
CA ILE A 147 -13.88 14.82 -11.09
C ILE A 147 -14.12 15.44 -9.71
N GLU A 148 -15.39 15.64 -9.37
CA GLU A 148 -15.81 16.03 -8.03
C GLU A 148 -16.45 14.82 -7.35
N GLU A 149 -15.75 14.27 -6.36
CA GLU A 149 -16.25 13.15 -5.58
C GLU A 149 -17.22 13.67 -4.52
N MET A 150 -18.46 13.19 -4.59
CA MET A 150 -19.46 13.43 -3.56
C MET A 150 -19.65 12.14 -2.75
N ASP A 151 -18.97 12.03 -1.61
CA ASP A 151 -19.17 10.89 -0.70
C ASP A 151 -20.56 11.03 -0.01
N VAL A 152 -21.50 10.26 -0.48
CA VAL A 152 -22.86 10.15 0.08
C VAL A 152 -22.98 9.00 1.09
N SER A 153 -21.86 8.42 1.53
CA SER A 153 -21.87 7.35 2.51
C SER A 153 -22.40 7.85 3.85
N THR A 154 -23.44 7.20 4.35
CA THR A 154 -24.01 7.49 5.66
C THR A 154 -23.32 6.62 6.73
N PRO A 155 -23.35 7.03 8.03
CA PRO A 155 -22.92 6.15 9.11
C PRO A 155 -23.62 4.78 9.09
N GLN A 156 -24.88 4.74 8.63
CA GLN A 156 -25.65 3.52 8.47
C GLN A 156 -25.09 2.61 7.37
N SER A 157 -24.68 3.16 6.22
CA SER A 157 -24.10 2.36 5.13
C SER A 157 -22.74 1.78 5.52
N ARG A 158 -21.96 2.51 6.30
CA ARG A 158 -20.71 2.00 6.88
C ARG A 158 -20.96 0.90 7.92
N ALA A 159 -22.01 1.07 8.75
CA ALA A 159 -22.39 0.06 9.72
C ALA A 159 -22.86 -1.24 9.04
N THR A 160 -23.45 -1.18 7.84
CA THR A 160 -23.88 -2.36 7.09
C THR A 160 -22.73 -3.32 6.79
N LEU A 161 -21.52 -2.83 6.58
CA LEU A 161 -20.34 -3.67 6.43
C LEU A 161 -20.09 -4.52 7.69
N PHE A 162 -20.21 -3.93 8.88
CA PHE A 162 -20.06 -4.67 10.16
C PHE A 162 -21.20 -5.66 10.38
N VAL A 163 -22.44 -5.26 10.02
CA VAL A 163 -23.61 -6.14 10.13
C VAL A 163 -23.51 -7.34 9.18
N SER A 164 -22.85 -7.20 8.04
CA SER A 164 -22.64 -8.29 7.10
C SER A 164 -21.73 -9.42 7.69
N PHE A 165 -20.89 -9.10 8.65
CA PHE A 165 -20.08 -10.09 9.37
C PHE A 165 -20.81 -10.75 10.54
N LEU A 166 -21.93 -10.16 11.00
CA LEU A 166 -22.68 -10.64 12.17
C LEU A 166 -23.10 -12.12 12.06
N PRO A 167 -23.62 -12.62 10.93
CA PRO A 167 -23.98 -14.03 10.77
C PRO A 167 -22.79 -14.97 10.99
N TYR A 168 -21.61 -14.58 10.50
CA TYR A 168 -20.39 -15.37 10.67
C TYR A 168 -19.98 -15.44 12.15
N PHE A 169 -20.10 -14.34 12.88
CA PHE A 169 -19.83 -14.30 14.32
C PHE A 169 -20.81 -15.19 15.11
N ILE A 170 -22.09 -15.17 14.74
CA ILE A 170 -23.10 -16.00 15.38
C ILE A 170 -22.83 -17.48 15.14
N ILE A 171 -22.55 -17.88 13.90
CA ILE A 171 -22.21 -19.26 13.54
C ILE A 171 -20.97 -19.70 14.31
N PHE A 172 -19.93 -18.87 14.33
CA PHE A 172 -18.70 -19.18 15.04
C PHE A 172 -18.91 -19.30 16.56
N ALA A 173 -19.72 -18.45 17.17
CA ALA A 173 -20.09 -18.51 18.59
C ALA A 173 -20.88 -19.79 18.91
N ILE A 174 -21.82 -20.20 18.05
CA ILE A 174 -22.59 -21.42 18.20
C ILE A 174 -21.66 -22.65 18.16
N PHE A 175 -20.76 -22.73 17.16
CA PHE A 175 -19.82 -23.84 17.04
C PHE A 175 -18.89 -23.95 18.25
N ASN A 176 -18.34 -22.83 18.72
CA ASN A 176 -17.44 -22.82 19.86
C ASN A 176 -18.18 -23.05 21.20
N GLY A 177 -19.41 -22.58 21.31
CA GLY A 177 -20.23 -22.79 22.51
C GLY A 177 -20.79 -24.22 22.63
N ALA A 178 -21.03 -24.89 21.49
CA ALA A 178 -21.55 -26.26 21.45
C ALA A 178 -20.45 -27.33 21.65
N ALA A 179 -19.21 -27.04 21.26
CA ALA A 179 -18.10 -28.01 21.31
C ALA A 179 -17.88 -28.62 22.70
N PRO A 180 -17.83 -27.86 23.82
CA PRO A 180 -17.65 -28.44 25.15
C PRO A 180 -18.87 -29.22 25.63
N ILE A 181 -20.07 -28.92 25.14
CA ILE A 181 -21.30 -29.64 25.54
C ILE A 181 -21.32 -31.00 24.86
N VAL A 182 -20.90 -31.08 23.61
CA VAL A 182 -20.83 -32.35 22.85
C VAL A 182 -19.77 -33.28 23.43
N THR A 183 -18.63 -32.76 23.87
CA THR A 183 -17.58 -33.59 24.50
C THR A 183 -17.98 -34.11 25.87
N ASP A 184 -18.73 -33.35 26.66
CA ASP A 184 -19.18 -33.77 27.99
C ASP A 184 -20.28 -34.86 27.89
N THR A 185 -21.19 -34.78 26.91
CA THR A 185 -22.25 -35.78 26.69
C THR A 185 -21.73 -37.07 26.10
N THR A 186 -20.67 -37.04 25.30
CA THR A 186 -20.08 -38.25 24.68
C THR A 186 -19.09 -38.98 25.62
N ALA A 187 -18.47 -38.27 26.57
CA ALA A 187 -17.55 -38.86 27.54
C ALA A 187 -18.29 -39.49 28.75
N GLY A 188 -19.53 -39.05 29.03
CA GLY A 188 -20.33 -39.52 30.19
C GLY A 188 -21.04 -40.88 29.99
N GLU A 189 -21.04 -41.48 28.80
CA GLU A 189 -21.68 -42.78 28.56
C GLU A 189 -20.72 -44.00 28.65
N ARG A 190 -19.55 -43.84 29.25
CA ARG A 190 -18.55 -44.91 29.42
C ARG A 190 -18.21 -45.24 30.88
N GLU A 191 -19.18 -45.12 31.79
CA GLU A 191 -19.07 -45.78 33.12
C GLU A 191 -20.28 -46.69 33.36
#